data_bbb9bbd45a14930af82c58f185eeebc3
#
_entry.id   bbb9bbd45a14930af82c58f185eeebc3
#
_cell.length_a   1.000
_cell.length_b   1.000
_cell.length_c   1.000
_cell.angle_alpha   90.00
_cell.angle_beta   90.00
_cell.angle_gamma   90.00
#
_symmetry.space_group_name_H-M   'P 1'
#
loop_
_entity.id
_entity.type
_entity.pdbx_description
1 polymer ?
#
loop_
_entity_poly.entity_id
_entity_poly.type
_entity_poly.pdbx_seq_one_letter_code
_entity_poly.pdbx_strand_id
1 'polypeptide(L)'
;MNKRVVTFGEIMLRLAPNGYYRFFQNDQLQATFGGGEANVAVSLANYGLDSVYVTKLPSHAIGQAAVNALRSFGVDTSHIVRGGDRVGIYFLEKGASQRGSVCIYDRAHLSLIHI
;
A
#
# COMPACT_ATOMS: atom_id res chain seq x y z
N MET A 1 -5.27 -29.24 1.18
CA MET A 1 -5.92 -28.15 1.95
C MET A 1 -4.96 -26.99 2.04
N ASN A 2 -5.39 -25.82 1.57
CA ASN A 2 -4.55 -24.63 1.63
C ASN A 2 -4.56 -24.02 3.04
N LYS A 3 -3.40 -23.64 3.51
CA LYS A 3 -3.30 -22.89 4.76
C LYS A 3 -3.77 -21.47 4.54
N ARG A 4 -4.53 -20.96 5.49
CA ARG A 4 -5.00 -19.57 5.48
C ARG A 4 -4.07 -18.75 6.37
N VAL A 5 -3.56 -17.65 5.81
CA VAL A 5 -2.69 -16.73 6.52
C VAL A 5 -3.38 -15.37 6.55
N VAL A 6 -3.52 -14.81 7.76
CA VAL A 6 -4.14 -13.50 7.96
C VAL A 6 -3.05 -12.52 8.35
N THR A 7 -2.96 -11.42 7.62
CA THR A 7 -2.07 -10.32 7.96
C THR A 7 -2.89 -9.06 8.26
N PHE A 8 -2.41 -8.28 9.20
CA PHE A 8 -3.08 -7.05 9.65
C PHE A 8 -2.08 -5.91 9.65
N GLY A 9 -2.43 -4.82 9.03
CA GLY A 9 -1.55 -3.67 8.99
C GLY A 9 -2.06 -2.56 8.11
N GLU A 10 -1.19 -1.62 7.81
CA GLU A 10 -1.48 -0.45 7.02
C GLU A 10 -1.02 -0.63 5.59
N ILE A 11 -1.90 -0.33 4.63
CA ILE A 11 -1.52 -0.18 3.24
C ILE A 11 -1.51 1.31 2.90
N MET A 12 -0.46 1.75 2.22
CA MET A 12 -0.26 3.16 1.89
C MET A 12 -0.19 3.36 0.39
N LEU A 13 -0.58 4.55 -0.04
CA LEU A 13 -0.34 5.00 -1.41
C LEU A 13 1.13 5.45 -1.52
N ARG A 14 1.86 4.83 -2.42
CA ARG A 14 3.27 5.15 -2.68
C ARG A 14 3.34 6.03 -3.92
N LEU A 15 3.93 7.20 -3.77
CA LEU A 15 4.15 8.14 -4.88
C LEU A 15 5.65 8.30 -5.09
N ALA A 16 6.11 8.03 -6.31
CA ALA A 16 7.53 8.03 -6.62
C ALA A 16 7.79 8.61 -8.00
N PRO A 17 8.81 9.49 -8.14
CA PRO A 17 9.26 9.90 -9.46
C PRO A 17 9.78 8.71 -10.26
N ASN A 18 9.76 8.80 -11.56
CA ASN A 18 10.31 7.79 -12.45
C ASN A 18 11.82 7.70 -12.28
N GLY A 19 12.35 6.47 -12.31
CA GLY A 19 13.78 6.25 -12.28
C GLY A 19 14.44 6.91 -11.06
N TYR A 20 15.42 7.73 -11.31
CA TYR A 20 16.21 8.42 -10.28
C TYR A 20 15.93 9.93 -10.21
N TYR A 21 14.83 10.38 -10.78
CA TYR A 21 14.43 11.79 -10.66
C TYR A 21 14.20 12.16 -9.20
N ARG A 22 14.49 13.40 -8.86
CA ARG A 22 14.09 13.98 -7.59
C ARG A 22 12.65 14.46 -7.65
N PHE A 23 12.06 14.67 -6.46
CA PHE A 23 10.69 15.18 -6.36
C PHE A 23 10.55 16.46 -7.18
N PHE A 24 9.51 16.50 -8.01
CA PHE A 24 9.17 17.64 -8.87
C PHE A 24 10.26 18.06 -9.85
N GLN A 25 11.27 17.27 -10.06
CA GLN A 25 12.17 17.41 -11.19
C GLN A 25 11.44 17.10 -12.50
N ASN A 26 10.41 16.25 -12.40
CA ASN A 26 9.42 15.97 -13.43
C ASN A 26 8.05 16.14 -12.75
N ASP A 27 7.01 16.49 -13.51
CA ASP A 27 5.67 16.72 -12.98
C ASP A 27 4.85 15.43 -12.80
N GLN A 28 5.43 14.27 -13.01
CA GLN A 28 4.75 12.99 -12.91
C GLN A 28 5.29 12.17 -11.73
N LEU A 29 4.36 11.53 -11.02
CA LEU A 29 4.68 10.58 -9.96
C LEU A 29 3.96 9.27 -10.26
N GLN A 30 4.66 8.14 -10.15
CA GLN A 30 4.03 6.83 -10.23
C GLN A 30 3.32 6.53 -8.91
N ALA A 31 2.06 6.09 -9.01
CA ALA A 31 1.24 5.76 -7.87
C ALA A 31 1.06 4.25 -7.78
N THR A 32 1.48 3.68 -6.68
CA THR A 32 1.29 2.26 -6.37
C THR A 32 0.89 2.14 -4.90
N PHE A 33 0.52 0.93 -4.47
CA PHE A 33 0.20 0.69 -3.08
C PHE A 33 1.23 -0.23 -2.46
N GLY A 34 1.58 0.02 -1.20
CA GLY A 34 2.55 -0.78 -0.49
C GLY A 34 2.41 -0.66 1.02
N GLY A 35 3.19 -1.42 1.72
CA GLY A 35 3.23 -1.50 3.17
C GLY A 35 3.80 -2.86 3.54
N GLY A 36 4.42 -2.98 4.72
CA GLY A 36 5.09 -4.21 5.10
C GLY A 36 4.17 -5.41 5.08
N GLU A 37 3.05 -5.33 5.79
CA GLU A 37 2.09 -6.44 5.92
C GLU A 37 1.33 -6.67 4.62
N ALA A 38 1.05 -5.61 3.85
CA ALA A 38 0.41 -5.74 2.54
C ALA A 38 1.34 -6.45 1.56
N ASN A 39 2.63 -6.14 1.57
CA ASN A 39 3.61 -6.80 0.72
C ASN A 39 3.72 -8.28 1.07
N VAL A 40 3.68 -8.62 2.36
CA VAL A 40 3.67 -10.02 2.81
C VAL A 40 2.42 -10.73 2.31
N ALA A 41 1.25 -10.10 2.41
CA ALA A 41 -0.01 -10.68 1.94
C ALA A 41 0.05 -11.00 0.44
N VAL A 42 0.58 -10.09 -0.36
CA VAL A 42 0.74 -10.29 -1.82
C VAL A 42 1.71 -11.43 -2.10
N SER A 43 2.84 -11.48 -1.40
CA SER A 43 3.82 -12.57 -1.58
C SER A 43 3.22 -13.93 -1.26
N LEU A 44 2.48 -14.03 -0.17
CA LEU A 44 1.85 -15.30 0.22
C LEU A 44 0.81 -15.75 -0.80
N ALA A 45 0.03 -14.81 -1.35
CA ALA A 45 -0.92 -15.13 -2.42
C ALA A 45 -0.19 -15.62 -3.67
N ASN A 46 0.94 -15.02 -4.01
CA ASN A 46 1.75 -15.45 -5.15
C ASN A 46 2.33 -16.86 -4.97
N TYR A 47 2.55 -17.28 -3.73
CA TYR A 47 2.99 -18.64 -3.42
C TYR A 47 1.84 -19.66 -3.36
N GLY A 48 0.62 -19.24 -3.66
CA GLY A 48 -0.54 -20.12 -3.71
C GLY A 48 -1.23 -20.35 -2.38
N LEU A 49 -0.89 -19.60 -1.34
CA LEU A 49 -1.56 -19.67 -0.05
C LEU A 49 -2.85 -18.86 -0.06
N ASP A 50 -3.78 -19.22 0.83
CA ASP A 50 -5.00 -18.45 1.06
C ASP A 50 -4.65 -17.24 1.92
N SER A 51 -4.34 -16.11 1.28
CA SER A 51 -3.85 -14.91 1.94
C SER A 51 -5.01 -13.95 2.18
N VAL A 52 -5.22 -13.58 3.45
CA VAL A 52 -6.26 -12.64 3.88
C VAL A 52 -5.58 -11.41 4.46
N TYR A 53 -5.99 -10.23 4.00
CA TYR A 53 -5.47 -8.98 4.53
C TYR A 53 -6.56 -8.23 5.27
N VAL A 54 -6.26 -7.81 6.49
CA VAL A 54 -7.19 -7.08 7.36
C VAL A 54 -6.65 -5.67 7.57
N THR A 55 -7.46 -4.69 7.27
CA THR A 55 -7.14 -3.27 7.45
C THR A 55 -8.43 -2.46 7.44
N LYS A 56 -8.31 -1.15 7.59
CA LYS A 56 -9.42 -0.23 7.39
C LYS A 56 -9.02 0.78 6.33
N LEU A 57 -9.87 0.94 5.32
CA LEU A 57 -9.65 1.86 4.20
C LEU A 57 -10.88 2.74 4.00
N PRO A 58 -10.69 4.00 3.57
CA PRO A 58 -11.83 4.85 3.27
C PRO A 58 -12.68 4.28 2.14
N SER A 59 -13.94 4.69 2.10
CA SER A 59 -14.90 4.19 1.12
C SER A 59 -14.83 4.91 -0.23
N HIS A 60 -14.04 5.98 -0.33
CA HIS A 60 -13.89 6.72 -1.59
C HIS A 60 -13.01 5.98 -2.61
N ALA A 61 -12.85 6.59 -3.78
CA ALA A 61 -12.20 5.95 -4.93
C ALA A 61 -10.76 5.50 -4.67
N ILE A 62 -9.98 6.24 -3.88
CA ILE A 62 -8.59 5.87 -3.58
C ILE A 62 -8.54 4.65 -2.68
N GLY A 63 -9.42 4.57 -1.68
CA GLY A 63 -9.55 3.37 -0.86
C GLY A 63 -9.96 2.16 -1.68
N GLN A 64 -10.89 2.35 -2.63
CA GLN A 64 -11.30 1.28 -3.53
C GLN A 64 -10.15 0.85 -4.44
N ALA A 65 -9.32 1.77 -4.89
CA ALA A 65 -8.15 1.45 -5.70
C ALA A 65 -7.17 0.56 -4.93
N ALA A 66 -6.98 0.81 -3.63
CA ALA A 66 -6.14 -0.04 -2.79
C ALA A 66 -6.71 -1.45 -2.68
N VAL A 67 -8.01 -1.58 -2.48
CA VAL A 67 -8.69 -2.89 -2.46
C VAL A 67 -8.50 -3.61 -3.79
N ASN A 68 -8.69 -2.91 -4.90
CA ASN A 68 -8.54 -3.50 -6.23
C ASN A 68 -7.10 -3.96 -6.48
N ALA A 69 -6.11 -3.22 -6.02
CA ALA A 69 -4.70 -3.60 -6.14
C ALA A 69 -4.43 -4.91 -5.41
N LEU A 70 -4.92 -5.06 -4.19
CA LEU A 70 -4.79 -6.31 -3.42
C LEU A 70 -5.49 -7.46 -4.12
N ARG A 71 -6.71 -7.25 -4.60
CA ARG A 71 -7.48 -8.28 -5.29
C ARG A 71 -6.82 -8.72 -6.59
N SER A 72 -6.13 -7.83 -7.27
CA SER A 72 -5.44 -8.18 -8.52
C SER A 72 -4.32 -9.20 -8.30
N PHE A 73 -3.80 -9.30 -7.09
CA PHE A 73 -2.78 -10.29 -6.71
C PHE A 73 -3.38 -11.52 -6.01
N GLY A 74 -4.70 -11.63 -5.93
CA GLY A 74 -5.34 -12.79 -5.35
C GLY A 74 -5.48 -12.76 -3.84
N VAL A 75 -5.29 -11.60 -3.20
CA VAL A 75 -5.49 -11.44 -1.76
C VAL A 75 -6.97 -11.35 -1.45
N ASP A 76 -7.42 -12.04 -0.40
CA ASP A 76 -8.79 -11.95 0.10
C ASP A 76 -8.97 -10.63 0.83
N THR A 77 -9.83 -9.77 0.30
CA THR A 77 -10.12 -8.44 0.83
C THR A 77 -11.48 -8.35 1.53
N SER A 78 -12.17 -9.48 1.73
CA SER A 78 -13.53 -9.47 2.26
C SER A 78 -13.63 -9.01 3.71
N HIS A 79 -12.52 -9.01 4.43
CA HIS A 79 -12.47 -8.57 5.84
C HIS A 79 -11.91 -7.16 6.01
N ILE A 80 -11.76 -6.41 4.92
CA ILE A 80 -11.32 -5.01 4.99
C ILE A 80 -12.52 -4.16 5.43
N VAL A 81 -12.34 -3.40 6.52
CA VAL A 81 -13.34 -2.46 7.02
C VAL A 81 -13.26 -1.19 6.19
N ARG A 82 -14.41 -0.67 5.77
CA ARG A 82 -14.47 0.57 4.98
C ARG A 82 -14.92 1.72 5.87
N GLY A 83 -14.22 2.83 5.81
CA GLY A 83 -14.55 4.02 6.59
C GLY A 83 -13.32 4.89 6.82
N GLY A 84 -13.54 6.06 7.44
CA GLY A 84 -12.47 7.02 7.66
C GLY A 84 -12.26 7.93 6.46
N ASP A 85 -11.26 8.81 6.53
CA ASP A 85 -11.12 9.93 5.61
C ASP A 85 -10.01 9.75 4.58
N ARG A 86 -8.95 8.99 4.89
CA ARG A 86 -7.77 9.01 4.04
C ARG A 86 -6.99 7.70 4.08
N VAL A 87 -6.23 7.49 3.01
CA VAL A 87 -5.16 6.49 2.93
C VAL A 87 -3.85 7.20 3.26
N GLY A 88 -2.99 6.55 4.03
CA GLY A 88 -1.65 7.08 4.27
C GLY A 88 -0.86 7.14 2.98
N ILE A 89 0.02 8.13 2.88
CA ILE A 89 0.84 8.37 1.69
C ILE A 89 2.31 8.35 2.10
N TYR A 90 3.16 7.78 1.25
CA TYR A 90 4.58 8.06 1.38
C TYR A 90 5.15 8.40 0.00
N PHE A 91 6.07 9.36 0.03
CA PHE A 91 6.78 9.82 -1.16
C PHE A 91 8.16 9.18 -1.12
N LEU A 92 8.54 8.53 -2.21
CA LEU A 92 9.83 7.84 -2.29
C LEU A 92 10.63 8.37 -3.47
N GLU A 93 11.87 8.78 -3.18
CA GLU A 93 12.86 9.19 -4.15
C GLU A 93 13.99 8.18 -4.10
N LYS A 94 14.25 7.47 -5.19
CA LYS A 94 15.31 6.46 -5.22
C LYS A 94 16.68 7.11 -5.16
N GLY A 95 17.56 6.55 -4.34
CA GLY A 95 18.95 6.96 -4.29
C GLY A 95 19.73 6.56 -5.53
N ALA A 96 20.77 7.30 -5.84
CA ALA A 96 21.64 7.01 -6.96
C ALA A 96 23.09 7.41 -6.58
N SER A 97 24.04 6.52 -6.84
CA SER A 97 25.45 6.76 -6.53
C SER A 97 25.65 7.11 -5.05
N GLN A 98 26.11 8.33 -4.73
CA GLN A 98 26.35 8.78 -3.35
C GLN A 98 25.11 9.39 -2.71
N ARG A 99 24.02 9.55 -3.45
CA ARG A 99 22.77 10.11 -2.94
C ARG A 99 21.91 8.96 -2.39
N GLY A 100 21.56 9.02 -1.12
CA GLY A 100 20.66 8.05 -0.51
C GLY A 100 19.21 8.23 -0.96
N SER A 101 18.39 7.20 -0.73
CA SER A 101 16.95 7.28 -0.95
C SER A 101 16.33 8.23 0.06
N VAL A 102 15.30 8.96 -0.38
CA VAL A 102 14.53 9.86 0.48
C VAL A 102 13.11 9.33 0.58
N CYS A 103 12.61 9.22 1.81
CA CYS A 103 11.24 8.78 2.04
C CYS A 103 10.54 9.77 2.96
N ILE A 104 9.41 10.31 2.50
CA ILE A 104 8.60 11.26 3.26
C ILE A 104 7.25 10.63 3.53
N TYR A 105 6.88 10.50 4.81
CA TYR A 105 5.62 9.90 5.22
C TYR A 105 4.57 10.97 5.51
N ASP A 106 3.36 10.74 5.00
CA ASP A 106 2.17 11.51 5.32
C ASP A 106 1.10 10.52 5.77
N ARG A 107 1.06 10.20 7.05
CA ARG A 107 0.25 9.12 7.59
C ARG A 107 -0.46 9.46 8.91
N ALA A 108 -0.65 10.73 9.21
CA ALA A 108 -1.42 11.15 10.38
C ALA A 108 -2.91 11.00 10.11
N HIS A 109 -3.69 10.70 11.14
CA HIS A 109 -5.15 10.59 11.10
C HIS A 109 -5.65 9.56 10.08
N LEU A 110 -5.02 8.40 10.05
CA LEU A 110 -5.39 7.32 9.13
C LEU A 110 -6.68 6.62 9.58
N SER A 111 -7.41 6.07 8.59
CA SER A 111 -8.58 5.26 8.85
C SER A 111 -8.27 4.08 9.78
N LEU A 112 -7.13 3.46 9.62
CA LEU A 112 -6.73 2.27 10.37
C LEU A 112 -6.69 2.50 11.88
N ILE A 113 -6.29 3.68 12.33
CA ILE A 113 -6.17 3.95 13.77
C ILE A 113 -7.52 4.00 14.48
N HIS A 114 -8.61 3.99 13.73
CA HIS A 114 -9.98 4.01 14.26
C HIS A 114 -10.73 2.69 14.07
N ILE A 115 -10.01 1.61 13.84
CA ILE A 115 -10.63 0.27 13.74
C ILE A 115 -11.31 -0.15 15.05
#